data_f7c717a96792e9fff8f130ba0a451ae3
#
_entry.id   f7c717a96792e9fff8f130ba0a451ae3
#
_cell.length_a   1.000
_cell.length_b   1.000
_cell.length_c   1.000
_cell.angle_alpha   90.00
_cell.angle_beta   90.00
_cell.angle_gamma   90.00
#
_symmetry.space_group_name_H-M   'P 1'
#
loop_
_entity.id
_entity.type
_entity.pdbx_description
1 polymer ?
#
loop_
_entity_poly.entity_id
_entity_poly.type
_entity_poly.pdbx_seq_one_letter_code
_entity_poly.pdbx_strand_id
1 'polypeptide(L)' 'MDPLEHPLEPRLVDLELRFMKLERYAQELSDVVADQQRRIDALVAETQRLRERSAQGEPAAGNDRPPHY' A
#
# COMPACT_ATOMS: atom_id res chain seq x y z
N MET A 1 -3.10 -50.82 6.70
CA MET A 1 -2.84 -49.41 6.69
C MET A 1 -3.09 -48.83 8.04
N ASP A 2 -2.15 -48.06 8.53
CA ASP A 2 -2.26 -47.54 9.87
C ASP A 2 -3.27 -46.43 9.91
N PRO A 3 -4.29 -46.53 10.72
CA PRO A 3 -5.30 -45.50 10.78
C PRO A 3 -4.75 -44.14 11.21
N LEU A 4 -3.58 -44.12 11.81
CA LEU A 4 -3.01 -42.86 12.23
C LEU A 4 -2.32 -42.13 11.07
N GLU A 5 -2.00 -42.83 10.00
CA GLU A 5 -1.35 -42.19 8.88
C GLU A 5 -2.32 -41.43 8.02
N HIS A 6 -3.54 -41.93 7.92
CA HIS A 6 -4.53 -41.30 7.07
C HIS A 6 -4.86 -39.86 7.46
N PRO A 7 -5.02 -39.53 8.74
CA PRO A 7 -5.34 -38.16 9.08
C PRO A 7 -4.18 -37.20 8.93
N LEU A 8 -2.94 -37.70 8.96
CA LEU A 8 -1.80 -36.81 8.89
C LEU A 8 -1.53 -36.30 7.48
N GLU A 9 -1.64 -37.17 6.49
CA GLU A 9 -1.40 -36.75 5.11
C GLU A 9 -2.38 -35.69 4.63
N PRO A 10 -3.70 -35.87 4.82
CA PRO A 10 -4.62 -34.82 4.43
C PRO A 10 -4.40 -33.51 5.20
N ARG A 11 -3.97 -33.62 6.46
CA ARG A 11 -3.70 -32.42 7.23
C ARG A 11 -2.49 -31.68 6.70
N LEU A 12 -1.46 -32.42 6.29
CA LEU A 12 -0.28 -31.78 5.71
C LEU A 12 -0.62 -31.11 4.39
N VAL A 13 -1.41 -31.75 3.57
CA VAL A 13 -1.84 -31.16 2.31
C VAL A 13 -2.65 -29.89 2.57
N ASP A 14 -3.57 -29.95 3.54
CA ASP A 14 -4.36 -28.81 3.90
C ASP A 14 -3.51 -27.66 4.40
N LEU A 15 -2.52 -27.95 5.24
CA LEU A 15 -1.62 -26.93 5.74
C LEU A 15 -0.78 -26.33 4.61
N GLU A 16 -0.33 -27.15 3.68
CA GLU A 16 0.42 -26.64 2.54
C GLU A 16 -0.43 -25.71 1.71
N LEU A 17 -1.67 -26.07 1.47
CA LEU A 17 -2.56 -25.21 0.71
C LEU A 17 -2.84 -23.88 1.43
N ARG A 18 -3.01 -23.94 2.75
CA ARG A 18 -3.22 -22.73 3.52
C ARG A 18 -1.98 -21.88 3.51
N PHE A 19 -0.82 -22.49 3.58
CA PHE A 19 0.43 -21.76 3.54
C PHE A 19 0.59 -21.04 2.21
N MET A 20 0.28 -21.72 1.11
CA MET A 20 0.36 -21.11 -0.21
C MET A 20 -0.60 -19.93 -0.35
N LYS A 21 -1.80 -20.06 0.24
CA LYS A 21 -2.74 -18.95 0.20
C LYS A 21 -2.25 -17.77 1.02
N LEU A 22 -1.66 -18.06 2.19
CA LEU A 22 -1.13 -17.00 3.03
C LEU A 22 0.03 -16.29 2.34
N GLU A 23 0.88 -17.05 1.65
CA GLU A 23 1.96 -16.44 0.90
C GLU A 23 1.41 -15.50 -0.18
N ARG A 24 0.35 -15.92 -0.85
CA ARG A 24 -0.26 -15.10 -1.88
C ARG A 24 -0.85 -13.83 -1.27
N TYR A 25 -1.55 -13.96 -0.15
CA TYR A 25 -2.12 -12.79 0.51
C TYR A 25 -1.02 -11.84 0.96
N ALA A 26 0.08 -12.40 1.49
CA ALA A 26 1.20 -11.56 1.92
C ALA A 26 1.78 -10.79 0.75
N GLN A 27 1.91 -11.45 -0.40
CA GLN A 27 2.43 -10.78 -1.59
C GLN A 27 1.47 -9.68 -2.06
N GLU A 28 0.18 -9.96 -2.04
CA GLU A 28 -0.82 -8.97 -2.45
C GLU A 28 -0.81 -7.76 -1.53
N LEU A 29 -0.66 -8.00 -0.23
CA LEU A 29 -0.56 -6.91 0.72
C LEU A 29 0.72 -6.10 0.51
N SER A 30 1.82 -6.77 0.23
CA SER A 30 3.07 -6.08 -0.07
C SER A 30 2.92 -5.17 -1.29
N ASP A 31 2.22 -5.65 -2.31
CA ASP A 31 2.00 -4.88 -3.51
C ASP A 31 1.14 -3.65 -3.23
N VAL A 32 0.11 -3.82 -2.39
CA VAL A 32 -0.76 -2.71 -2.00
C VAL A 32 0.04 -1.67 -1.21
N VAL A 33 0.85 -2.12 -0.27
CA VAL A 33 1.66 -1.21 0.54
C VAL A 33 2.63 -0.43 -0.36
N ALA A 34 3.28 -1.12 -1.30
CA ALA A 34 4.20 -0.45 -2.21
C ALA A 34 3.48 0.59 -3.06
N ASP A 35 2.27 0.26 -3.53
CA ASP A 35 1.50 1.20 -4.32
C ASP A 35 1.09 2.41 -3.50
N GLN A 36 0.65 2.18 -2.27
CA GLN A 36 0.26 3.26 -1.40
C GLN A 36 1.45 4.15 -1.06
N GLN A 37 2.62 3.57 -0.90
CA GLN A 37 3.81 4.36 -0.61
C GLN A 37 4.14 5.27 -1.79
N ARG A 38 4.01 4.76 -3.01
CA ARG A 38 4.25 5.58 -4.19
C ARG A 38 3.28 6.75 -4.26
N ARG A 39 2.02 6.51 -3.88
CA ARG A 39 1.01 7.57 -3.88
C ARG A 39 1.31 8.61 -2.82
N ILE A 40 1.74 8.17 -1.65
CA ILE A 40 2.11 9.08 -0.57
C ILE A 40 3.29 9.94 -1.02
N ASP A 41 4.30 9.31 -1.62
CA ASP A 41 5.47 10.04 -2.07
C ASP A 41 5.09 11.09 -3.12
N ALA A 42 4.19 10.74 -4.02
CA ALA A 42 3.73 11.68 -5.03
C ALA A 42 2.98 12.86 -4.41
N LEU A 43 2.15 12.57 -3.40
CA LEU A 43 1.42 13.63 -2.72
C LEU A 43 2.34 14.54 -1.93
N VAL A 44 3.34 13.97 -1.30
CA VAL A 44 4.30 14.76 -0.55
C VAL A 44 5.07 15.68 -1.51
N ALA A 45 5.49 15.14 -2.65
CA ALA A 45 6.22 15.95 -3.63
C ALA A 45 5.34 17.08 -4.16
N GLU A 46 4.08 16.80 -4.42
CA GLU A 46 3.16 17.80 -4.90
C GLU A 46 2.92 18.89 -3.86
N THR A 47 2.76 18.48 -2.61
CA THR A 47 2.58 19.42 -1.52
C THR A 47 3.78 20.33 -1.39
N GLN A 48 4.97 19.78 -1.50
CA GLN A 48 6.18 20.59 -1.41
C GLN A 48 6.28 21.57 -2.55
N ARG A 49 5.91 21.15 -3.75
CA ARG A 49 5.92 22.08 -4.88
C ARG A 49 4.94 23.21 -4.69
N LEU A 50 3.77 22.91 -4.18
CA LEU A 50 2.78 23.95 -3.92
C LEU A 50 3.26 24.92 -2.85
N ARG A 51 3.93 24.41 -1.83
CA ARG A 51 4.46 25.26 -0.78
C ARG A 51 5.56 26.17 -1.32
N GLU A 52 6.41 25.65 -2.17
CA GLU A 52 7.48 26.46 -2.75
C GLU A 52 6.91 27.55 -3.64
N ARG A 53 5.89 27.23 -4.41
CA ARG A 53 5.27 28.24 -5.26
C ARG A 53 4.62 29.31 -4.41
N SER A 54 3.99 28.92 -3.34
CA SER A 54 3.37 29.86 -2.45
C SER A 54 4.41 30.74 -1.77
N ALA A 55 5.52 30.17 -1.38
CA ALA A 55 6.59 30.93 -0.76
C ALA A 55 7.22 31.93 -1.73
N GLN A 56 7.20 31.60 -3.01
CA GLN A 56 7.73 32.51 -3.99
C GLN A 56 6.72 33.57 -4.40
N GLY A 57 5.54 33.53 -3.84
CA GLY A 57 4.56 34.54 -4.14
C GLY A 57 3.74 34.26 -5.37
N GLU A 58 3.87 33.11 -5.98
CA GLU A 58 3.11 32.78 -7.15
C GLU A 58 1.73 32.39 -6.77
N PRO A 59 0.73 32.91 -7.40
CA PRO A 59 -0.62 32.50 -7.06
C PRO A 59 -0.85 31.09 -7.52
N ALA A 60 -1.56 30.35 -6.74
CA ALA A 60 -1.97 29.04 -7.15
C ALA A 60 -3.02 29.17 -8.22
N ALA A 61 -3.10 28.21 -9.08
CA ALA A 61 -4.05 28.25 -10.13
C ALA A 61 -5.44 28.41 -9.56
N GLY A 62 -6.14 29.36 -10.04
CA GLY A 62 -7.48 29.60 -9.59
C GLY A 62 -7.58 30.15 -8.19
N ASN A 63 -6.49 30.55 -7.65
CA ASN A 63 -6.55 30.99 -6.34
C ASN A 63 -6.73 32.42 -6.22
N ASP A 64 -7.88 32.85 -5.82
CA ASP A 64 -8.08 34.16 -5.55
C ASP A 64 -7.90 34.38 -4.17
N ARG A 65 -6.81 34.19 -3.63
CA ARG A 65 -6.59 34.35 -2.31
C ARG A 65 -6.93 35.67 -1.87
N PRO A 66 -7.69 35.84 -0.88
CA PRO A 66 -8.02 37.12 -0.39
C PRO A 66 -6.78 37.80 0.06
N PRO A 67 -6.77 38.98 -0.11
CA PRO A 67 -5.64 39.68 0.33
C PRO A 67 -5.49 39.47 1.77
N HIS A 68 -4.36 39.38 2.16
CA HIS A 68 -4.10 39.05 3.37
C HIS A 68 -3.61 40.11 3.97
N TYR A 69 -3.91 40.28 4.86
CA TYR A 69 -3.49 41.43 5.55
C TYR A 69 -3.01 41.02 6.89
#